data_f365777b0aecbdb43a78bd30a6836d01
#
_entry.id   f365777b0aecbdb43a78bd30a6836d01
#
_cell.length_a   1.000
_cell.length_b   1.000
_cell.length_c   1.000
_cell.angle_alpha   90.00
_cell.angle_beta   90.00
_cell.angle_gamma   90.00
#
_symmetry.space_group_name_H-M   'P 1'
#
loop_
_entity.id
_entity.type
_entity.pdbx_description
1 polymer ?
#
loop_
_entity_poly.entity_id
_entity_poly.type
_entity_poly.pdbx_seq_one_letter_code
_entity_poly.pdbx_strand_id
1 'polypeptide(L)'
;GNTVAALYNGDALLDSADYTVSADGTVTLKNSYLSALAAGEYTVRAAYNPLGEEYRLGDEPAVTTVKLTVSKKTPFIDHVPSDGKTYNGKPIDAPIFDTDSDGTPTVEYKPADSDDSAYTAAAPKNVGKYTIRITTAETDTFKAAFSTMAFEIKPREVTISGVTAGGKTYDGNAKAKITAAGVIDGLVDGDKVDIVTGKALDDDK
;
A
#
# COMPACT_ATOMS: atom_id res chain seq x y z
N GLY A 1 -3.68 -29.97 46.08
CA GLY A 1 -3.96 -30.24 44.65
C GLY A 1 -2.70 -30.60 43.91
N ASN A 2 -2.80 -31.11 42.70
CA ASN A 2 -1.63 -31.39 41.86
C ASN A 2 -0.88 -30.08 41.58
N THR A 3 0.46 -30.16 41.57
CA THR A 3 1.30 -29.02 41.21
C THR A 3 1.77 -29.16 39.75
N VAL A 4 2.05 -28.06 39.09
CA VAL A 4 2.64 -28.08 37.75
C VAL A 4 4.09 -28.52 37.84
N ALA A 5 4.43 -29.63 37.20
CA ALA A 5 5.80 -30.17 37.17
C ALA A 5 6.61 -29.52 36.05
N ALA A 6 6.01 -29.40 34.86
CA ALA A 6 6.67 -28.84 33.67
C ALA A 6 5.66 -28.34 32.65
N LEU A 7 6.10 -27.43 31.81
CA LEU A 7 5.37 -27.00 30.58
C LEU A 7 6.16 -27.42 29.35
N TYR A 8 5.41 -27.69 28.28
CA TYR A 8 5.97 -28.05 26.99
C TYR A 8 5.25 -27.27 25.87
N ASN A 9 5.96 -26.97 24.80
CA ASN A 9 5.39 -26.55 23.53
C ASN A 9 5.59 -27.71 22.53
N GLY A 10 4.50 -28.44 22.22
CA GLY A 10 4.61 -29.75 21.61
C GLY A 10 5.38 -30.68 22.51
N ASP A 11 6.53 -31.21 22.04
CA ASP A 11 7.42 -32.07 22.77
C ASP A 11 8.61 -31.33 23.41
N ALA A 12 8.79 -30.05 23.13
CA ALA A 12 9.89 -29.25 23.65
C ALA A 12 9.56 -28.73 25.05
N LEU A 13 10.43 -29.04 26.03
CA LEU A 13 10.33 -28.50 27.40
C LEU A 13 10.53 -26.97 27.38
N LEU A 14 9.62 -26.22 28.01
CA LEU A 14 9.76 -24.78 28.21
C LEU A 14 10.75 -24.53 29.38
N ASP A 15 11.57 -23.48 29.20
CA ASP A 15 12.39 -22.97 30.30
C ASP A 15 11.50 -22.38 31.40
N SER A 16 11.85 -22.61 32.66
CA SER A 16 11.15 -22.02 33.81
C SER A 16 11.18 -20.49 33.82
N ALA A 17 12.10 -19.88 33.06
CA ALA A 17 12.14 -18.44 32.79
C ALA A 17 11.00 -17.94 31.89
N ASP A 18 10.33 -18.80 31.13
CA ASP A 18 9.32 -18.46 30.13
C ASP A 18 7.90 -18.39 30.69
N TYR A 19 7.67 -18.85 31.89
CA TYR A 19 6.36 -18.86 32.53
C TYR A 19 6.42 -18.63 34.04
N THR A 20 5.25 -18.43 34.62
CA THR A 20 5.08 -18.42 36.09
C THR A 20 3.89 -19.29 36.46
N VAL A 21 3.98 -19.91 37.64
CA VAL A 21 2.86 -20.66 38.25
C VAL A 21 2.52 -20.00 39.56
N SER A 22 1.28 -19.55 39.71
CA SER A 22 0.77 -18.97 40.97
C SER A 22 0.38 -20.04 41.98
N ALA A 23 0.14 -19.66 43.24
CA ALA A 23 -0.20 -20.59 44.33
C ALA A 23 -1.54 -21.33 44.09
N ASP A 24 -2.43 -20.80 43.28
CA ASP A 24 -3.68 -21.44 42.87
C ASP A 24 -3.54 -22.36 41.67
N GLY A 25 -2.32 -22.51 41.12
CA GLY A 25 -2.03 -23.34 39.96
C GLY A 25 -2.21 -22.68 38.61
N THR A 26 -2.53 -21.35 38.57
CA THR A 26 -2.63 -20.63 37.29
C THR A 26 -1.24 -20.49 36.65
N VAL A 27 -1.15 -20.91 35.40
CA VAL A 27 0.04 -20.78 34.56
C VAL A 27 -0.07 -19.55 33.69
N THR A 28 0.95 -18.69 33.73
CA THR A 28 1.06 -17.50 32.87
C THR A 28 2.33 -17.58 32.04
N LEU A 29 2.18 -17.63 30.69
CA LEU A 29 3.29 -17.51 29.76
C LEU A 29 3.76 -16.05 29.73
N LYS A 30 5.08 -15.83 29.76
CA LYS A 30 5.66 -14.47 29.75
C LYS A 30 5.65 -13.87 28.35
N ASN A 31 5.54 -12.55 28.26
CA ASN A 31 5.58 -11.82 27.01
C ASN A 31 6.88 -12.06 26.22
N SER A 32 8.03 -12.23 26.91
CA SER A 32 9.31 -12.55 26.27
C SER A 32 9.26 -13.86 25.48
N TYR A 33 8.58 -14.88 26.02
CA TYR A 33 8.36 -16.13 25.32
C TYR A 33 7.38 -15.98 24.16
N LEU A 34 6.22 -15.36 24.41
CA LEU A 34 5.17 -15.19 23.41
C LEU A 34 5.64 -14.36 22.20
N SER A 35 6.45 -13.34 22.44
CA SER A 35 7.00 -12.49 21.36
C SER A 35 8.08 -13.16 20.53
N ALA A 36 8.69 -14.24 21.02
CA ALA A 36 9.66 -15.03 20.28
C ALA A 36 9.03 -16.12 19.39
N LEU A 37 7.71 -16.37 19.54
CA LEU A 37 7.01 -17.34 18.73
C LEU A 37 6.68 -16.76 17.33
N ALA A 38 6.97 -17.51 16.29
CA ALA A 38 6.47 -17.22 14.94
C ALA A 38 4.94 -17.33 14.89
N ALA A 39 4.30 -16.76 13.87
CA ALA A 39 2.87 -16.96 13.66
C ALA A 39 2.59 -18.44 13.36
N GLY A 40 1.60 -19.00 14.03
CA GLY A 40 1.27 -20.43 13.91
C GLY A 40 0.38 -20.93 15.03
N GLU A 41 0.08 -22.22 14.98
CA GLU A 41 -0.64 -22.94 16.03
C GLU A 41 0.35 -23.75 16.87
N TYR A 42 0.24 -23.63 18.16
CA TYR A 42 1.06 -24.32 19.15
C TYR A 42 0.18 -25.11 20.11
N THR A 43 0.69 -26.25 20.59
CA THR A 43 0.05 -27.01 21.65
C THR A 43 0.87 -26.87 22.91
N VAL A 44 0.38 -26.09 23.85
CA VAL A 44 1.00 -25.97 25.16
C VAL A 44 0.46 -27.07 26.05
N ARG A 45 1.37 -27.87 26.62
CA ARG A 45 1.06 -29.00 27.50
C ARG A 45 1.62 -28.76 28.88
N ALA A 46 0.76 -28.82 29.90
CA ALA A 46 1.16 -28.82 31.30
C ALA A 46 1.17 -30.24 31.82
N ALA A 47 2.30 -30.66 32.40
CA ALA A 47 2.44 -31.90 33.13
C ALA A 47 2.37 -31.63 34.66
N TYR A 48 1.71 -32.47 35.39
CA TYR A 48 1.44 -32.29 36.81
C TYR A 48 2.11 -33.35 37.68
N ASN A 49 2.62 -32.96 38.84
CA ASN A 49 2.98 -33.87 39.88
C ASN A 49 1.73 -34.50 40.52
N PRO A 50 1.80 -35.76 40.97
CA PRO A 50 0.72 -36.33 41.77
C PRO A 50 0.58 -35.61 43.12
N LEU A 51 -0.56 -35.82 43.74
CA LEU A 51 -0.90 -35.14 44.99
C LEU A 51 0.12 -35.43 46.07
N GLY A 52 0.96 -34.43 46.44
CA GLY A 52 1.92 -34.51 47.53
C GLY A 52 3.23 -35.19 47.20
N GLU A 53 3.45 -35.64 45.96
CA GLU A 53 4.68 -36.33 45.53
C GLU A 53 5.17 -35.81 44.18
N GLU A 54 6.48 -35.94 43.91
CA GLU A 54 7.06 -35.77 42.57
C GLU A 54 6.96 -37.06 41.78
N TYR A 55 6.89 -36.95 40.43
CA TYR A 55 6.98 -38.14 39.58
C TYR A 55 8.31 -38.82 39.70
N ARG A 56 8.24 -40.15 39.79
CA ARG A 56 9.41 -41.01 39.72
C ARG A 56 9.72 -41.35 38.27
N LEU A 57 10.97 -41.69 38.01
CA LEU A 57 11.39 -42.13 36.68
C LEU A 57 10.53 -43.34 36.22
N GLY A 58 9.83 -43.19 35.08
CA GLY A 58 8.94 -44.21 34.50
C GLY A 58 7.46 -44.00 34.75
N ASP A 59 7.05 -43.07 35.59
CA ASP A 59 5.64 -42.71 35.76
C ASP A 59 5.19 -41.73 34.65
N GLU A 60 3.99 -41.92 34.14
CA GLU A 60 3.39 -41.01 33.17
C GLU A 60 2.62 -39.88 33.88
N PRO A 61 3.02 -38.63 33.72
CA PRO A 61 2.32 -37.52 34.37
C PRO A 61 0.93 -37.27 33.79
N ALA A 62 -0.01 -36.88 34.65
CA ALA A 62 -1.26 -36.30 34.18
C ALA A 62 -0.96 -35.02 33.39
N VAL A 63 -1.59 -34.84 32.25
CA VAL A 63 -1.34 -33.74 31.36
C VAL A 63 -2.63 -32.99 30.99
N THR A 64 -2.51 -31.68 30.81
CA THR A 64 -3.54 -30.85 30.19
C THR A 64 -2.93 -30.14 28.98
N THR A 65 -3.67 -30.09 27.89
CA THR A 65 -3.23 -29.42 26.66
C THR A 65 -4.12 -28.22 26.35
N VAL A 66 -3.49 -27.14 25.89
CA VAL A 66 -4.17 -25.92 25.43
C VAL A 66 -3.61 -25.54 24.08
N LYS A 67 -4.49 -25.19 23.13
CA LYS A 67 -4.07 -24.61 21.86
C LYS A 67 -3.77 -23.12 22.04
N LEU A 68 -2.61 -22.70 21.56
CA LEU A 68 -2.19 -21.30 21.47
C LEU A 68 -2.04 -20.95 20.00
N THR A 69 -2.76 -19.92 19.54
CA THR A 69 -2.64 -19.40 18.18
C THR A 69 -1.92 -18.06 18.22
N VAL A 70 -0.80 -17.96 17.51
CA VAL A 70 -0.09 -16.71 17.26
C VAL A 70 -0.44 -16.26 15.86
N SER A 71 -1.12 -15.14 15.74
CA SER A 71 -1.56 -14.60 14.45
C SER A 71 -0.54 -13.61 13.89
N LYS A 72 -0.37 -13.61 12.56
CA LYS A 72 0.39 -12.56 11.87
C LYS A 72 -0.24 -11.20 12.14
N LYS A 73 0.61 -10.20 12.32
CA LYS A 73 0.21 -8.81 12.48
C LYS A 73 -0.31 -8.26 11.14
N THR A 74 -1.34 -7.44 11.16
CA THR A 74 -1.73 -6.65 9.99
C THR A 74 -0.89 -5.37 10.00
N PRO A 75 -0.08 -5.11 8.96
CA PRO A 75 0.74 -3.90 8.93
C PRO A 75 -0.14 -2.67 8.68
N PHE A 76 0.32 -1.51 9.13
CA PHE A 76 -0.21 -0.26 8.62
C PHE A 76 0.53 0.12 7.33
N ILE A 77 -0.13 0.86 6.47
CA ILE A 77 0.44 1.56 5.31
C ILE A 77 -0.16 2.96 5.36
N ASP A 78 0.61 3.91 5.88
CA ASP A 78 0.26 5.31 5.94
C ASP A 78 0.95 6.07 4.81
N HIS A 79 0.25 6.98 4.15
CA HIS A 79 0.78 7.69 2.99
C HIS A 79 0.36 9.16 3.02
N VAL A 80 1.25 10.00 2.51
CA VAL A 80 0.91 11.40 2.26
C VAL A 80 0.00 11.48 1.03
N PRO A 81 -1.18 12.11 1.11
CA PRO A 81 -2.04 12.31 -0.04
C PRO A 81 -1.28 12.99 -1.19
N SER A 82 -1.50 12.52 -2.40
CA SER A 82 -0.93 13.13 -3.60
C SER A 82 -1.95 14.10 -4.21
N ASP A 83 -1.60 15.38 -4.27
CA ASP A 83 -2.42 16.39 -4.99
C ASP A 83 -2.33 16.24 -6.52
N GLY A 84 -1.50 15.31 -6.99
CA GLY A 84 -1.18 15.17 -8.40
C GLY A 84 -0.25 16.26 -8.89
N LYS A 85 -0.33 16.57 -10.18
CA LYS A 85 0.46 17.67 -10.78
C LYS A 85 -0.18 18.21 -12.05
N THR A 86 0.31 19.34 -12.51
CA THR A 86 0.09 19.81 -13.88
C THR A 86 1.05 19.09 -14.83
N TYR A 87 0.55 18.70 -16.00
CA TYR A 87 1.33 18.01 -17.03
C TYR A 87 2.63 18.76 -17.36
N ASN A 88 3.74 18.03 -17.36
CA ASN A 88 5.08 18.54 -17.66
C ASN A 88 5.94 17.56 -18.47
N GLY A 89 5.30 16.54 -19.08
CA GLY A 89 5.96 15.52 -19.88
C GLY A 89 6.78 14.47 -19.09
N LYS A 90 6.87 14.62 -17.78
CA LYS A 90 7.60 13.69 -16.89
C LYS A 90 6.63 12.81 -16.10
N PRO A 91 7.04 11.60 -15.69
CA PRO A 91 6.25 10.77 -14.79
C PRO A 91 5.92 11.47 -13.47
N ILE A 92 4.88 11.01 -12.78
CA ILE A 92 4.60 11.43 -11.39
C ILE A 92 5.75 10.97 -10.49
N ASP A 93 6.06 11.74 -9.45
CA ASP A 93 7.02 11.34 -8.44
C ASP A 93 6.48 10.16 -7.62
N ALA A 94 7.40 9.38 -7.04
CA ALA A 94 7.02 8.26 -6.18
C ALA A 94 6.24 8.77 -4.96
N PRO A 95 5.22 8.02 -4.49
CA PRO A 95 4.49 8.41 -3.29
C PRO A 95 5.39 8.35 -2.06
N ILE A 96 5.12 9.24 -1.10
CA ILE A 96 5.73 9.18 0.23
C ILE A 96 4.80 8.39 1.12
N PHE A 97 5.31 7.32 1.72
CA PHE A 97 4.56 6.46 2.64
C PHE A 97 5.45 5.88 3.72
N ASP A 98 4.82 5.36 4.78
CA ASP A 98 5.44 4.63 5.88
C ASP A 98 4.69 3.34 6.15
N THR A 99 5.39 2.33 6.65
CA THR A 99 4.80 1.03 7.02
C THR A 99 5.67 0.35 8.06
N ASP A 100 5.05 -0.42 8.94
CA ASP A 100 5.74 -1.29 9.91
C ASP A 100 5.92 -2.73 9.40
N SER A 101 5.55 -3.01 8.14
CA SER A 101 5.81 -4.30 7.51
C SER A 101 7.32 -4.51 7.31
N ASP A 102 7.79 -5.73 7.58
CA ASP A 102 9.14 -6.18 7.25
C ASP A 102 9.25 -6.71 5.80
N GLY A 103 8.11 -6.79 5.08
CA GLY A 103 8.07 -7.13 3.65
C GLY A 103 8.43 -5.94 2.77
N THR A 104 9.09 -6.21 1.64
CA THR A 104 9.44 -5.16 0.65
C THR A 104 8.17 -4.57 0.03
N PRO A 105 7.93 -3.25 0.15
CA PRO A 105 6.77 -2.63 -0.47
C PRO A 105 6.91 -2.54 -1.98
N THR A 106 5.79 -2.63 -2.68
CA THR A 106 5.68 -2.35 -4.12
C THR A 106 4.70 -1.21 -4.37
N VAL A 107 5.00 -0.41 -5.39
CA VAL A 107 4.15 0.71 -5.82
C VAL A 107 3.72 0.48 -7.25
N GLU A 108 2.41 0.53 -7.49
CA GLU A 108 1.81 0.33 -8.79
C GLU A 108 0.77 1.42 -9.08
N TYR A 109 0.51 1.65 -10.36
CA TYR A 109 -0.38 2.69 -10.84
C TYR A 109 -1.35 2.11 -11.86
N LYS A 110 -2.59 2.62 -11.87
CA LYS A 110 -3.56 2.35 -12.94
C LYS A 110 -4.37 3.61 -13.27
N PRO A 111 -4.97 3.73 -14.48
CA PRO A 111 -6.05 4.68 -14.74
C PRO A 111 -7.20 4.44 -13.74
N ALA A 112 -7.82 5.52 -13.23
CA ALA A 112 -8.83 5.43 -12.18
C ALA A 112 -10.03 4.54 -12.56
N ASP A 113 -10.44 4.59 -13.81
CA ASP A 113 -11.61 3.87 -14.32
C ASP A 113 -11.30 2.47 -14.87
N SER A 114 -10.06 1.97 -14.67
CA SER A 114 -9.64 0.65 -15.15
C SER A 114 -9.77 -0.41 -14.06
N ASP A 115 -9.87 -1.68 -14.47
CA ASP A 115 -9.84 -2.83 -13.58
C ASP A 115 -8.49 -2.99 -12.87
N ASP A 116 -8.45 -3.80 -11.82
CA ASP A 116 -7.24 -4.04 -11.04
C ASP A 116 -6.13 -4.78 -11.82
N SER A 117 -6.48 -5.47 -12.90
CA SER A 117 -5.50 -6.05 -13.83
C SER A 117 -4.65 -5.02 -14.57
N ALA A 118 -5.06 -3.74 -14.57
CA ALA A 118 -4.34 -2.64 -15.23
C ALA A 118 -3.23 -2.02 -14.37
N TYR A 119 -3.03 -2.48 -13.12
CA TYR A 119 -1.92 -2.00 -12.30
C TYR A 119 -0.57 -2.33 -12.92
N THR A 120 0.30 -1.33 -13.00
CA THR A 120 1.67 -1.46 -13.48
C THR A 120 2.64 -0.68 -12.59
N ALA A 121 3.90 -1.08 -12.56
CA ALA A 121 4.94 -0.35 -11.85
C ALA A 121 5.36 0.96 -12.57
N ALA A 122 4.92 1.17 -13.81
CA ALA A 122 5.28 2.34 -14.60
C ALA A 122 4.50 3.58 -14.12
N ALA A 123 5.20 4.56 -13.57
CA ALA A 123 4.60 5.82 -13.13
C ALA A 123 4.01 6.59 -14.32
N PRO A 124 2.73 7.01 -14.26
CA PRO A 124 2.08 7.70 -15.36
C PRO A 124 2.64 9.12 -15.56
N LYS A 125 2.66 9.55 -16.82
CA LYS A 125 3.07 10.89 -17.24
C LYS A 125 1.99 11.67 -17.99
N ASN A 126 0.99 10.99 -18.53
CA ASN A 126 -0.04 11.62 -19.33
C ASN A 126 -1.15 12.23 -18.47
N VAL A 127 -1.86 13.20 -19.01
CA VAL A 127 -3.05 13.79 -18.39
C VAL A 127 -4.09 12.71 -18.12
N GLY A 128 -4.68 12.74 -16.92
CA GLY A 128 -5.71 11.79 -16.52
C GLY A 128 -5.83 11.63 -15.02
N LYS A 129 -6.83 10.86 -14.61
CA LYS A 129 -7.02 10.43 -13.22
C LYS A 129 -6.46 9.03 -13.02
N TYR A 130 -5.81 8.82 -11.92
CA TYR A 130 -5.08 7.59 -11.62
C TYR A 130 -5.29 7.15 -10.19
N THR A 131 -5.04 5.87 -9.93
CA THR A 131 -4.95 5.29 -8.60
C THR A 131 -3.55 4.72 -8.40
N ILE A 132 -2.93 5.05 -7.26
CA ILE A 132 -1.72 4.41 -6.77
C ILE A 132 -2.15 3.28 -5.85
N ARG A 133 -1.47 2.15 -5.90
CA ARG A 133 -1.54 1.06 -4.93
C ARG A 133 -0.16 0.80 -4.34
N ILE A 134 -0.08 0.85 -3.03
CA ILE A 134 1.11 0.45 -2.26
C ILE A 134 0.77 -0.89 -1.63
N THR A 135 1.55 -1.92 -1.89
CA THR A 135 1.32 -3.29 -1.40
C THR A 135 2.53 -3.75 -0.60
N THR A 136 2.30 -4.37 0.56
CA THR A 136 3.30 -5.14 1.31
C THR A 136 2.98 -6.62 1.20
N ALA A 137 3.98 -7.42 0.83
CA ALA A 137 3.82 -8.86 0.74
C ALA A 137 3.64 -9.49 2.13
N GLU A 138 3.04 -10.67 2.17
CA GLU A 138 2.99 -11.49 3.37
C GLU A 138 4.39 -11.97 3.74
N THR A 139 4.70 -11.94 5.05
CA THR A 139 5.94 -12.43 5.64
C THR A 139 5.63 -13.44 6.76
N ASP A 140 6.63 -13.89 7.49
CA ASP A 140 6.42 -14.74 8.65
C ASP A 140 5.72 -14.00 9.80
N THR A 141 5.91 -12.68 9.88
CA THR A 141 5.39 -11.82 10.96
C THR A 141 4.12 -11.08 10.57
N PHE A 142 4.02 -10.63 9.31
CA PHE A 142 2.93 -9.79 8.82
C PHE A 142 2.07 -10.47 7.75
N LYS A 143 0.78 -10.13 7.76
CA LYS A 143 -0.13 -10.42 6.65
C LYS A 143 0.17 -9.52 5.47
N ALA A 144 -0.17 -9.98 4.27
CA ALA A 144 -0.22 -9.09 3.12
C ALA A 144 -1.22 -7.96 3.35
N ALA A 145 -0.88 -6.76 2.93
CA ALA A 145 -1.78 -5.60 2.98
C ALA A 145 -1.54 -4.68 1.78
N PHE A 146 -2.53 -3.83 1.50
CA PHE A 146 -2.37 -2.76 0.52
C PHE A 146 -3.14 -1.52 0.96
N SER A 147 -2.70 -0.37 0.44
CA SER A 147 -3.38 0.91 0.54
C SER A 147 -3.45 1.56 -0.83
N THR A 148 -4.49 2.36 -1.09
CA THR A 148 -4.68 3.03 -2.37
C THR A 148 -4.95 4.50 -2.19
N MET A 149 -4.47 5.33 -3.10
CA MET A 149 -4.82 6.74 -3.19
C MET A 149 -5.06 7.17 -4.64
N ALA A 150 -5.98 8.10 -4.81
CA ALA A 150 -6.26 8.72 -6.11
C ALA A 150 -5.43 9.99 -6.29
N PHE A 151 -5.06 10.30 -7.54
CA PHE A 151 -4.45 11.57 -7.92
C PHE A 151 -4.80 11.92 -9.36
N GLU A 152 -4.47 13.14 -9.77
CA GLU A 152 -4.75 13.63 -11.13
C GLU A 152 -3.51 14.32 -11.72
N ILE A 153 -3.22 14.01 -12.98
CA ILE A 153 -2.33 14.82 -13.81
C ILE A 153 -3.22 15.74 -14.64
N LYS A 154 -3.23 17.02 -14.27
CA LYS A 154 -4.08 18.04 -14.91
C LYS A 154 -3.48 18.51 -16.23
N PRO A 155 -4.32 18.90 -17.21
CA PRO A 155 -3.82 19.55 -18.43
C PRO A 155 -2.97 20.78 -18.10
N ARG A 156 -1.96 21.02 -18.91
CA ARG A 156 -1.22 22.28 -18.92
C ARG A 156 -1.89 23.25 -19.88
N GLU A 157 -2.09 24.46 -19.44
CA GLU A 157 -2.59 25.53 -20.30
C GLU A 157 -1.49 25.98 -21.26
N VAL A 158 -1.89 26.20 -22.50
CA VAL A 158 -1.06 26.81 -23.55
C VAL A 158 -1.78 28.03 -24.09
N THR A 159 -1.03 29.04 -24.50
CA THR A 159 -1.56 30.27 -25.08
C THR A 159 -1.04 30.46 -26.50
N ILE A 160 -1.82 31.13 -27.33
CA ILE A 160 -1.39 31.52 -28.67
C ILE A 160 -1.25 33.04 -28.67
N SER A 161 -0.06 33.50 -29.03
CA SER A 161 0.25 34.92 -29.16
C SER A 161 0.69 35.30 -30.59
N GLY A 162 0.63 36.57 -30.92
CA GLY A 162 1.15 37.07 -32.22
C GLY A 162 0.32 36.71 -33.44
N VAL A 163 -0.95 36.29 -33.29
CA VAL A 163 -1.84 36.09 -34.42
C VAL A 163 -2.12 37.43 -35.11
N THR A 164 -1.93 37.52 -36.44
CA THR A 164 -2.23 38.70 -37.21
C THR A 164 -3.14 38.37 -38.39
N ALA A 165 -4.01 39.32 -38.73
CA ALA A 165 -4.87 39.23 -39.90
C ALA A 165 -4.55 40.37 -40.86
N GLY A 166 -4.60 40.08 -42.16
CA GLY A 166 -4.49 41.09 -43.21
C GLY A 166 -5.73 41.96 -43.32
N GLY A 167 -5.53 43.23 -43.63
CA GLY A 167 -6.63 44.10 -44.02
C GLY A 167 -7.32 43.58 -45.29
N LYS A 168 -8.62 43.87 -45.45
CA LYS A 168 -9.37 43.57 -46.65
C LYS A 168 -10.32 44.72 -47.03
N THR A 169 -10.60 44.85 -48.30
CA THR A 169 -11.70 45.70 -48.78
C THR A 169 -13.03 45.01 -48.46
N TYR A 170 -14.05 45.79 -48.11
CA TYR A 170 -15.39 45.27 -47.86
C TYR A 170 -15.93 44.49 -49.09
N ASP A 171 -16.29 43.24 -48.87
CA ASP A 171 -16.78 42.31 -49.90
C ASP A 171 -18.06 41.57 -49.43
N GLY A 172 -18.72 42.05 -48.36
CA GLY A 172 -20.00 41.49 -47.88
C GLY A 172 -19.83 40.21 -47.04
N ASN A 173 -18.59 39.76 -46.73
CA ASN A 173 -18.35 38.60 -45.86
C ASN A 173 -17.43 38.91 -44.70
N ALA A 174 -17.45 38.09 -43.64
CA ALA A 174 -16.66 38.25 -42.43
C ALA A 174 -15.28 37.56 -42.50
N LYS A 175 -14.89 36.95 -43.62
CA LYS A 175 -13.64 36.20 -43.76
C LYS A 175 -12.45 37.16 -43.85
N ALA A 176 -11.47 37.01 -42.98
CA ALA A 176 -10.19 37.68 -43.03
C ALA A 176 -9.07 36.68 -43.31
N LYS A 177 -8.02 37.09 -44.01
CA LYS A 177 -6.85 36.26 -44.24
C LYS A 177 -5.91 36.37 -43.04
N ILE A 178 -5.65 35.26 -42.37
CA ILE A 178 -4.61 35.22 -41.35
C ILE A 178 -3.24 35.34 -42.02
N THR A 179 -2.47 36.31 -41.64
CA THR A 179 -1.13 36.60 -42.19
C THR A 179 -0.02 36.04 -41.35
N ALA A 180 -0.27 35.86 -40.02
CA ALA A 180 0.61 35.08 -39.13
C ALA A 180 -0.28 34.25 -38.20
N ALA A 181 0.01 32.96 -38.12
CA ALA A 181 -0.75 32.01 -37.29
C ALA A 181 -0.48 32.16 -35.76
N GLY A 182 0.54 32.96 -35.40
CA GLY A 182 0.97 33.12 -34.01
C GLY A 182 1.97 32.05 -33.58
N VAL A 183 2.34 32.16 -32.31
CA VAL A 183 3.24 31.22 -31.62
C VAL A 183 2.49 30.62 -30.44
N ILE A 184 2.67 29.33 -30.20
CA ILE A 184 2.14 28.64 -29.04
C ILE A 184 3.14 28.75 -27.89
N ASP A 185 2.73 29.37 -26.81
CA ASP A 185 3.52 29.50 -25.59
C ASP A 185 3.05 28.47 -24.55
N GLY A 186 4.00 27.93 -23.76
CA GLY A 186 3.70 26.99 -22.68
C GLY A 186 3.70 25.53 -23.09
N LEU A 187 4.05 25.16 -24.32
CA LEU A 187 4.26 23.76 -24.69
C LEU A 187 5.36 23.10 -23.85
N VAL A 188 5.14 21.84 -23.56
CA VAL A 188 6.20 20.99 -22.98
C VAL A 188 7.09 20.50 -24.12
N ASP A 189 8.38 20.46 -23.87
CA ASP A 189 9.37 20.00 -24.86
C ASP A 189 9.03 18.59 -25.37
N GLY A 190 9.00 18.45 -26.69
CA GLY A 190 8.62 17.21 -27.38
C GLY A 190 7.13 17.09 -27.72
N ASP A 191 6.25 17.94 -27.17
CA ASP A 191 4.84 17.96 -27.56
C ASP A 191 4.66 18.68 -28.90
N LYS A 192 3.69 18.22 -29.67
CA LYS A 192 3.33 18.81 -30.98
C LYS A 192 1.88 19.25 -30.95
N VAL A 193 1.65 20.50 -31.29
CA VAL A 193 0.32 21.07 -31.45
C VAL A 193 0.30 21.90 -32.72
N ASP A 194 -0.70 21.68 -33.58
CA ASP A 194 -0.87 22.44 -34.79
C ASP A 194 -1.91 23.55 -34.59
N ILE A 195 -1.58 24.74 -35.05
CA ILE A 195 -2.54 25.84 -35.11
C ILE A 195 -3.37 25.68 -36.40
N VAL A 196 -4.62 25.30 -36.28
CA VAL A 196 -5.56 25.20 -37.40
C VAL A 196 -6.16 26.57 -37.65
N THR A 197 -5.75 27.23 -38.77
CA THR A 197 -6.33 28.50 -39.21
C THR A 197 -7.43 28.24 -40.23
N GLY A 198 -8.53 28.99 -40.14
CA GLY A 198 -9.59 28.98 -41.16
C GLY A 198 -10.79 28.06 -40.89
N LYS A 199 -10.85 27.39 -39.77
CA LYS A 199 -12.09 26.79 -39.29
C LYS A 199 -12.84 27.82 -38.45
N ALA A 200 -14.01 28.27 -38.88
CA ALA A 200 -14.91 29.02 -38.02
C ALA A 200 -15.23 28.15 -36.82
N LEU A 201 -15.14 28.72 -35.61
CA LEU A 201 -15.75 28.08 -34.44
C LEU A 201 -17.24 28.01 -34.79
N ASP A 202 -17.83 26.82 -34.94
CA ASP A 202 -19.27 26.66 -34.99
C ASP A 202 -19.78 27.22 -33.66
N ASP A 203 -20.51 28.33 -33.75
CA ASP A 203 -21.34 28.90 -32.69
C ASP A 203 -22.54 27.94 -32.48
N ASP A 204 -22.31 26.73 -32.07
CA ASP A 204 -23.38 25.90 -31.54
C ASP A 204 -23.66 26.34 -30.09
N LYS A 205 -24.76 27.04 -29.99
CA LYS A 205 -25.45 27.59 -28.82
C LYS A 205 -25.70 26.58 -27.71
#